data_d2f80161d62fd7700ec2f5fccf5d4566
#
_entry.id   d2f80161d62fd7700ec2f5fccf5d4566
#
_cell.length_a   1.000
_cell.length_b   1.000
_cell.length_c   1.000
_cell.angle_alpha   90.00
_cell.angle_beta   90.00
_cell.angle_gamma   90.00
#
_symmetry.space_group_name_H-M   'P 1'
#
loop_
_entity.id
_entity.type
_entity.pdbx_description
1 polymer ?
#
loop_
_entity_poly.entity_id
_entity_poly.type
_entity_poly.pdbx_seq_one_letter_code
_entity_poly.pdbx_strand_id
1 'polypeptide(L)'
;MKLQAIKIEKSYKSRKVVDKVDLELNQGEIVGLLGPNGAGKTTCFYMIVGLIKSNGGQILINNIDVSADPMYKRAIKGIGYLAQEASVFRKLTVEDNIKAVLELGNLSKEEQNIKLESLINEFSLNKVRKNRGDLLSGGERRRTEIARALATNPKFLLLDEPFAGVDPIAVEEIQKIISHLKNKNIGVLITDHNVQETLAITDRTYLMFEGKILRSGKPETLSKDEVVRLSLIHISEP
;
A
#
# COMPACT_ATOMS: atom_id res chain seq x y z
N MET A 1 17.20 -0.20 1.23
CA MET A 1 16.74 1.19 1.01
C MET A 1 15.68 1.54 2.05
N LYS A 2 15.42 2.83 2.25
CA LYS A 2 14.51 3.35 3.26
C LYS A 2 13.63 4.44 2.69
N LEU A 3 12.34 4.41 3.00
CA LEU A 3 11.36 5.46 2.74
C LEU A 3 11.02 6.12 4.07
N GLN A 4 11.08 7.45 4.13
CA GLN A 4 10.80 8.21 5.34
C GLN A 4 9.87 9.38 5.03
N ALA A 5 8.90 9.59 5.92
CA ALA A 5 8.16 10.82 6.05
C ALA A 5 8.60 11.48 7.36
N ILE A 6 9.09 12.71 7.30
CA ILE A 6 9.66 13.42 8.44
C ILE A 6 8.82 14.68 8.69
N LYS A 7 8.13 14.71 9.82
CA LYS A 7 7.28 15.82 10.28
C LYS A 7 6.34 16.33 9.19
N ILE A 8 5.77 15.41 8.40
CA ILE A 8 4.85 15.80 7.31
C ILE A 8 3.57 16.39 7.89
N GLU A 9 3.09 17.45 7.24
CA GLU A 9 1.90 18.19 7.66
C GLU A 9 0.94 18.40 6.50
N LYS A 10 -0.36 18.37 6.81
CA LYS A 10 -1.42 18.75 5.87
C LYS A 10 -2.57 19.43 6.57
N SER A 11 -2.95 20.58 6.03
CA SER A 11 -4.14 21.31 6.46
C SER A 11 -5.06 21.55 5.26
N TYR A 12 -6.35 21.48 5.48
CA TYR A 12 -7.39 21.92 4.55
C TYR A 12 -8.17 23.05 5.20
N LYS A 13 -8.04 24.24 4.65
CA LYS A 13 -8.55 25.49 5.27
C LYS A 13 -7.94 25.62 6.68
N SER A 14 -8.79 25.73 7.70
CA SER A 14 -8.38 25.84 9.12
C SER A 14 -8.14 24.49 9.81
N ARG A 15 -8.54 23.36 9.20
CA ARG A 15 -8.42 22.02 9.81
C ARG A 15 -7.08 21.40 9.47
N LYS A 16 -6.25 21.13 10.50
CA LYS A 16 -5.03 20.33 10.36
C LYS A 16 -5.43 18.85 10.39
N VAL A 17 -5.21 18.14 9.28
CA VAL A 17 -5.58 16.72 9.11
C VAL A 17 -4.40 15.82 9.38
N VAL A 18 -3.18 16.29 9.13
CA VAL A 18 -1.92 15.61 9.47
C VAL A 18 -1.02 16.63 10.15
N ASP A 19 -0.50 16.30 11.32
CA ASP A 19 0.27 17.20 12.17
C ASP A 19 1.60 16.56 12.58
N LYS A 20 2.68 16.94 11.90
CA LYS A 20 4.07 16.53 12.17
C LYS A 20 4.24 15.01 12.32
N VAL A 21 3.69 14.26 11.36
CA VAL A 21 3.78 12.81 11.36
C VAL A 21 5.16 12.38 10.88
N ASP A 22 5.79 11.52 11.70
CA ASP A 22 7.00 10.79 11.37
C ASP A 22 6.66 9.32 11.08
N LEU A 23 7.10 8.82 9.93
CA LEU A 23 6.90 7.44 9.49
C LEU A 23 8.12 6.95 8.72
N GLU A 24 8.47 5.70 8.93
CA GLU A 24 9.60 5.06 8.27
C GLU A 24 9.23 3.66 7.79
N LEU A 25 9.74 3.27 6.63
CA LEU A 25 9.58 1.96 6.03
C LEU A 25 10.90 1.49 5.42
N ASN A 26 11.39 0.32 5.83
CA ASN A 26 12.57 -0.30 5.23
C ASN A 26 12.18 -1.30 4.15
N GLN A 27 13.08 -1.54 3.17
CA GLN A 27 12.88 -2.68 2.28
C GLN A 27 12.86 -3.99 3.07
N GLY A 28 11.99 -4.91 2.67
CA GLY A 28 11.82 -6.19 3.36
C GLY A 28 11.10 -6.07 4.71
N GLU A 29 10.42 -4.95 4.98
CA GLU A 29 9.60 -4.71 6.16
C GLU A 29 8.14 -4.53 5.76
N ILE A 30 7.21 -5.03 6.59
CA ILE A 30 5.78 -4.75 6.47
C ILE A 30 5.39 -3.83 7.63
N VAL A 31 4.92 -2.62 7.31
CA VAL A 31 4.51 -1.61 8.28
C VAL A 31 3.03 -1.32 8.16
N GLY A 32 2.31 -1.34 9.29
CA GLY A 32 0.92 -0.93 9.39
C GLY A 32 0.78 0.55 9.79
N LEU A 33 -0.17 1.27 9.17
CA LEU A 33 -0.64 2.57 9.63
C LEU A 33 -2.12 2.45 9.96
N LEU A 34 -2.42 2.22 11.24
CA LEU A 34 -3.77 1.99 11.75
C LEU A 34 -4.33 3.25 12.41
N GLY A 35 -5.63 3.28 12.59
CA GLY A 35 -6.35 4.36 13.27
C GLY A 35 -7.81 4.46 12.80
N PRO A 36 -8.66 5.22 13.53
CA PRO A 36 -10.05 5.39 13.18
C PRO A 36 -10.25 6.12 11.85
N ASN A 37 -11.49 6.09 11.36
CA ASN A 37 -11.88 6.89 10.20
C ASN A 37 -11.67 8.37 10.50
N GLY A 38 -11.11 9.10 9.52
CA GLY A 38 -10.78 10.52 9.72
C GLY A 38 -9.49 10.80 10.50
N ALA A 39 -8.72 9.78 10.95
CA ALA A 39 -7.45 9.96 11.64
C ALA A 39 -6.35 10.61 10.76
N GLY A 40 -6.51 10.62 9.43
CA GLY A 40 -5.55 11.20 8.50
C GLY A 40 -4.70 10.17 7.73
N LYS A 41 -4.95 8.87 7.88
CA LYS A 41 -4.19 7.77 7.24
C LYS A 41 -4.06 7.93 5.72
N THR A 42 -5.19 8.00 5.01
CA THR A 42 -5.23 8.19 3.56
C THR A 42 -4.54 9.48 3.11
N THR A 43 -4.67 10.55 3.91
CA THR A 43 -3.96 11.81 3.64
C THR A 43 -2.44 11.64 3.75
N CYS A 44 -1.95 10.91 4.76
CA CYS A 44 -0.52 10.56 4.87
C CYS A 44 -0.06 9.74 3.66
N PHE A 45 -0.83 8.72 3.27
CA PHE A 45 -0.55 7.91 2.09
C PHE A 45 -0.43 8.77 0.83
N TYR A 46 -1.43 9.60 0.57
CA TYR A 46 -1.45 10.46 -0.61
C TYR A 46 -0.27 11.44 -0.65
N MET A 47 0.16 11.95 0.51
CA MET A 47 1.38 12.76 0.58
C MET A 47 2.62 11.93 0.24
N ILE A 48 2.77 10.71 0.78
CA ILE A 48 3.92 9.83 0.54
C ILE A 48 3.98 9.38 -0.93
N VAL A 49 2.83 9.03 -1.51
CA VAL A 49 2.73 8.63 -2.92
C VAL A 49 2.95 9.82 -3.87
N GLY A 50 2.66 11.03 -3.44
CA GLY A 50 2.76 12.25 -4.26
C GLY A 50 1.50 12.61 -5.03
N LEU A 51 0.34 12.10 -4.59
CA LEU A 51 -0.98 12.50 -5.09
C LEU A 51 -1.40 13.87 -4.56
N ILE A 52 -1.00 14.20 -3.33
CA ILE A 52 -1.22 15.52 -2.76
C ILE A 52 0.10 16.06 -2.20
N LYS A 53 0.24 17.39 -2.24
CA LYS A 53 1.42 18.08 -1.72
C LYS A 53 1.27 18.28 -0.20
N SER A 54 2.34 18.01 0.56
CA SER A 54 2.42 18.37 1.98
C SER A 54 2.53 19.89 2.16
N ASN A 55 2.05 20.40 3.29
CA ASN A 55 2.24 21.80 3.69
C ASN A 55 3.57 22.02 4.42
N GLY A 56 4.15 20.96 4.97
CA GLY A 56 5.44 20.98 5.68
C GLY A 56 6.01 19.59 5.81
N GLY A 57 7.23 19.51 6.33
CA GLY A 57 7.99 18.27 6.46
C GLY A 57 8.63 17.81 5.15
N GLN A 58 9.23 16.62 5.20
CA GLN A 58 9.98 16.05 4.08
C GLN A 58 9.60 14.59 3.85
N ILE A 59 9.69 14.15 2.60
CA ILE A 59 9.55 12.74 2.20
C ILE A 59 10.85 12.36 1.51
N LEU A 60 11.53 11.36 2.06
CA LEU A 60 12.84 10.91 1.60
C LEU A 60 12.78 9.47 1.10
N ILE A 61 13.42 9.20 -0.02
CA ILE A 61 13.73 7.85 -0.49
C ILE A 61 15.26 7.70 -0.44
N ASN A 62 15.75 6.85 0.45
CA ASN A 62 17.18 6.62 0.64
C ASN A 62 17.97 7.94 0.79
N ASN A 63 17.48 8.83 1.66
CA ASN A 63 18.00 10.18 1.96
C ASN A 63 17.88 11.21 0.81
N ILE A 64 17.24 10.86 -0.30
CA ILE A 64 16.97 11.80 -1.40
C ILE A 64 15.58 12.40 -1.16
N ASP A 65 15.50 13.72 -1.08
CA ASP A 65 14.23 14.43 -0.92
C ASP A 65 13.38 14.34 -2.19
N VAL A 66 12.16 13.83 -2.02
CA VAL A 66 11.15 13.67 -3.08
C VAL A 66 9.88 14.45 -2.78
N SER A 67 9.90 15.33 -1.79
CA SER A 67 8.71 16.05 -1.31
C SER A 67 8.03 16.87 -2.42
N ALA A 68 8.82 17.44 -3.33
CA ALA A 68 8.32 18.20 -4.48
C ALA A 68 7.98 17.33 -5.70
N ASP A 69 8.38 16.05 -5.70
CA ASP A 69 8.15 15.17 -6.85
C ASP A 69 6.68 14.75 -6.95
N PRO A 70 6.08 14.82 -8.13
CA PRO A 70 4.78 14.24 -8.39
C PRO A 70 4.84 12.71 -8.41
N MET A 71 3.68 12.06 -8.28
CA MET A 71 3.54 10.60 -8.17
C MET A 71 4.36 9.82 -9.21
N TYR A 72 4.32 10.22 -10.49
CA TYR A 72 5.03 9.48 -11.55
C TYR A 72 6.56 9.48 -11.37
N LYS A 73 7.14 10.57 -10.85
CA LYS A 73 8.58 10.63 -10.53
C LYS A 73 8.93 9.73 -9.35
N ARG A 74 8.05 9.68 -8.34
CA ARG A 74 8.24 8.76 -7.20
C ARG A 74 8.06 7.31 -7.61
N ALA A 75 7.18 7.02 -8.56
CA ALA A 75 7.04 5.68 -9.13
C ALA A 75 8.33 5.20 -9.82
N ILE A 76 8.98 6.07 -10.62
CA ILE A 76 10.30 5.79 -11.24
C ILE A 76 11.37 5.54 -10.15
N LYS A 77 11.28 6.22 -9.01
CA LYS A 77 12.18 6.02 -7.86
C LYS A 77 11.86 4.79 -7.02
N GLY A 78 10.82 4.04 -7.38
CA GLY A 78 10.47 2.75 -6.80
C GLY A 78 9.32 2.76 -5.81
N ILE A 79 8.44 3.75 -5.80
CA ILE A 79 7.18 3.72 -5.03
C ILE A 79 6.06 3.16 -5.90
N GLY A 80 5.54 1.99 -5.54
CA GLY A 80 4.27 1.46 -6.06
C GLY A 80 3.11 1.85 -5.16
N TYR A 81 1.93 2.01 -5.73
CA TYR A 81 0.71 2.35 -5.00
C TYR A 81 -0.47 1.52 -5.47
N LEU A 82 -1.23 1.01 -4.53
CA LEU A 82 -2.47 0.30 -4.75
C LEU A 82 -3.59 1.02 -4.00
N ALA A 83 -4.51 1.62 -4.75
CA ALA A 83 -5.63 2.38 -4.20
C ALA A 83 -6.66 1.48 -3.51
N GLN A 84 -7.45 2.07 -2.63
CA GLN A 84 -8.62 1.43 -2.02
C GLN A 84 -9.66 1.05 -3.09
N GLU A 85 -9.95 1.98 -4.01
CA GLU A 85 -10.89 1.72 -5.09
C GLU A 85 -10.27 0.81 -6.17
N ALA A 86 -11.12 0.00 -6.80
CA ALA A 86 -10.72 -0.89 -7.87
C ALA A 86 -10.09 -0.11 -9.03
N SER A 87 -8.81 -0.40 -9.30
CA SER A 87 -8.00 0.29 -10.30
C SER A 87 -7.79 -0.52 -11.58
N VAL A 88 -8.31 -1.75 -11.64
CA VAL A 88 -8.20 -2.60 -12.83
C VAL A 88 -8.86 -1.95 -14.04
N PHE A 89 -8.22 -2.03 -15.21
CA PHE A 89 -8.83 -1.60 -16.47
C PHE A 89 -9.93 -2.59 -16.85
N ARG A 90 -11.17 -2.21 -16.58
CA ARG A 90 -12.35 -3.09 -16.63
C ARG A 90 -12.56 -3.80 -17.97
N LYS A 91 -12.24 -3.14 -19.09
CA LYS A 91 -12.42 -3.68 -20.45
C LYS A 91 -11.22 -4.47 -20.97
N LEU A 92 -10.09 -4.40 -20.30
CA LEU A 92 -8.89 -5.19 -20.65
C LEU A 92 -8.93 -6.54 -19.93
N THR A 93 -8.27 -7.53 -20.54
CA THR A 93 -8.03 -8.83 -19.89
C THR A 93 -7.05 -8.69 -18.74
N VAL A 94 -6.94 -9.69 -17.87
CA VAL A 94 -5.92 -9.74 -16.81
C VAL A 94 -4.52 -9.58 -17.41
N GLU A 95 -4.24 -10.32 -18.47
CA GLU A 95 -2.97 -10.25 -19.21
C GLU A 95 -2.70 -8.83 -19.72
N ASP A 96 -3.68 -8.21 -20.37
CA ASP A 96 -3.52 -6.88 -20.95
C ASP A 96 -3.41 -5.79 -19.87
N ASN A 97 -4.05 -5.98 -18.71
CA ASN A 97 -3.86 -5.11 -17.55
C ASN A 97 -2.40 -5.04 -17.08
N ILE A 98 -1.70 -6.18 -17.08
CA ILE A 98 -0.29 -6.25 -16.68
C ILE A 98 0.61 -5.76 -17.83
N LYS A 99 0.35 -6.17 -19.07
CA LYS A 99 1.09 -5.74 -20.26
C LYS A 99 1.10 -4.22 -20.42
N ALA A 100 -0.04 -3.57 -20.25
CA ALA A 100 -0.16 -2.12 -20.40
C ALA A 100 0.82 -1.36 -19.48
N VAL A 101 1.18 -1.91 -18.32
CA VAL A 101 2.17 -1.30 -17.44
C VAL A 101 3.60 -1.68 -17.83
N LEU A 102 3.83 -2.92 -18.26
CA LEU A 102 5.15 -3.36 -18.75
C LEU A 102 5.60 -2.56 -19.97
N GLU A 103 4.68 -2.21 -20.87
CA GLU A 103 4.95 -1.42 -22.09
C GLU A 103 5.35 0.03 -21.80
N LEU A 104 5.00 0.56 -20.62
CA LEU A 104 5.45 1.90 -20.19
C LEU A 104 6.90 1.92 -19.68
N GLY A 105 7.49 0.75 -19.46
CA GLY A 105 8.87 0.60 -19.00
C GLY A 105 9.88 0.51 -20.16
N ASN A 106 11.16 0.30 -19.80
CA ASN A 106 12.26 0.19 -20.77
C ASN A 106 12.64 -1.28 -21.09
N LEU A 107 11.77 -2.23 -20.77
CA LEU A 107 12.01 -3.65 -21.02
C LEU A 107 11.81 -3.98 -22.51
N SER A 108 12.67 -4.83 -23.06
CA SER A 108 12.45 -5.43 -24.38
C SER A 108 11.16 -6.26 -24.39
N LYS A 109 10.60 -6.54 -25.57
CA LYS A 109 9.40 -7.37 -25.69
C LYS A 109 9.57 -8.77 -25.09
N GLU A 110 10.76 -9.33 -25.20
CA GLU A 110 11.09 -10.63 -24.62
C GLU A 110 11.08 -10.57 -23.09
N GLU A 111 11.75 -9.59 -22.51
CA GLU A 111 11.75 -9.35 -21.05
C GLU A 111 10.34 -9.05 -20.52
N GLN A 112 9.52 -8.29 -21.26
CA GLN A 112 8.12 -8.04 -20.91
C GLN A 112 7.33 -9.34 -20.85
N ASN A 113 7.50 -10.25 -21.84
CA ASN A 113 6.82 -11.53 -21.84
C ASN A 113 7.27 -12.42 -20.68
N ILE A 114 8.57 -12.52 -20.41
CA ILE A 114 9.11 -13.29 -19.27
C ILE A 114 8.52 -12.74 -17.96
N LYS A 115 8.50 -11.44 -17.78
CA LYS A 115 7.96 -10.79 -16.60
C LYS A 115 6.45 -11.01 -16.46
N LEU A 116 5.71 -10.93 -17.56
CA LEU A 116 4.28 -11.21 -17.59
C LEU A 116 3.98 -12.62 -17.13
N GLU A 117 4.65 -13.64 -17.72
CA GLU A 117 4.46 -15.04 -17.35
C GLU A 117 4.80 -15.28 -15.87
N SER A 118 5.88 -14.67 -15.39
CA SER A 118 6.26 -14.73 -13.99
C SER A 118 5.14 -14.18 -13.08
N LEU A 119 4.59 -13.01 -13.39
CA LEU A 119 3.53 -12.38 -12.59
C LEU A 119 2.22 -13.18 -12.66
N ILE A 120 1.82 -13.66 -13.84
CA ILE A 120 0.61 -14.48 -13.99
C ILE A 120 0.70 -15.75 -13.13
N ASN A 121 1.85 -16.44 -13.17
CA ASN A 121 2.07 -17.66 -12.39
C ASN A 121 2.11 -17.36 -10.88
N GLU A 122 2.88 -16.37 -10.47
CA GLU A 122 3.08 -15.98 -9.07
C GLU A 122 1.76 -15.63 -8.37
N PHE A 123 0.87 -14.91 -9.08
CA PHE A 123 -0.42 -14.48 -8.53
C PHE A 123 -1.57 -15.43 -8.83
N SER A 124 -1.28 -16.65 -9.34
CA SER A 124 -2.28 -17.68 -9.66
C SER A 124 -3.39 -17.16 -10.60
N LEU A 125 -3.02 -16.36 -11.59
CA LEU A 125 -3.95 -15.71 -12.52
C LEU A 125 -4.16 -16.51 -13.82
N ASN A 126 -3.54 -17.68 -13.96
CA ASN A 126 -3.60 -18.49 -15.21
C ASN A 126 -5.04 -18.78 -15.66
N LYS A 127 -5.92 -19.19 -14.73
CA LYS A 127 -7.30 -19.55 -15.02
C LYS A 127 -8.14 -18.39 -15.53
N VAL A 128 -7.83 -17.17 -15.07
CA VAL A 128 -8.57 -15.94 -15.40
C VAL A 128 -7.82 -15.03 -16.35
N ARG A 129 -6.66 -15.46 -16.85
CA ARG A 129 -5.74 -14.70 -17.69
C ARG A 129 -6.43 -13.93 -18.83
N LYS A 130 -7.39 -14.56 -19.48
CA LYS A 130 -8.15 -14.00 -20.62
C LYS A 130 -9.48 -13.36 -20.20
N ASN A 131 -9.83 -13.41 -18.92
CA ASN A 131 -11.04 -12.75 -18.44
C ASN A 131 -10.83 -11.25 -18.37
N ARG A 132 -11.88 -10.51 -18.68
CA ARG A 132 -11.90 -9.05 -18.55
C ARG A 132 -11.95 -8.64 -17.09
N GLY A 133 -11.39 -7.48 -16.77
CA GLY A 133 -11.33 -6.95 -15.41
C GLY A 133 -12.68 -6.74 -14.73
N ASP A 134 -13.75 -6.50 -15.51
CA ASP A 134 -15.13 -6.36 -15.00
C ASP A 134 -15.78 -7.70 -14.62
N LEU A 135 -15.21 -8.84 -15.00
CA LEU A 135 -15.71 -10.19 -14.72
C LEU A 135 -14.98 -10.89 -13.57
N LEU A 136 -14.00 -10.25 -12.98
CA LEU A 136 -13.19 -10.82 -11.90
C LEU A 136 -13.91 -10.75 -10.55
N SER A 137 -13.77 -11.82 -9.75
CA SER A 137 -14.11 -11.78 -8.33
C SER A 137 -13.25 -10.74 -7.58
N GLY A 138 -13.63 -10.37 -6.35
CA GLY A 138 -12.88 -9.41 -5.53
C GLY A 138 -11.42 -9.82 -5.35
N GLY A 139 -11.16 -11.09 -4.99
CA GLY A 139 -9.83 -11.63 -4.81
C GLY A 139 -9.00 -11.69 -6.11
N GLU A 140 -9.59 -12.16 -7.21
CA GLU A 140 -8.92 -12.19 -8.53
C GLU A 140 -8.55 -10.78 -8.99
N ARG A 141 -9.46 -9.83 -8.82
CA ARG A 141 -9.21 -8.43 -9.13
C ARG A 141 -8.06 -7.88 -8.29
N ARG A 142 -8.05 -8.12 -6.97
CA ARG A 142 -6.99 -7.62 -6.09
C ARG A 142 -5.64 -8.23 -6.44
N ARG A 143 -5.56 -9.54 -6.73
CA ARG A 143 -4.34 -10.18 -7.21
C ARG A 143 -3.84 -9.58 -8.52
N THR A 144 -4.75 -9.28 -9.46
CA THR A 144 -4.40 -8.62 -10.72
C THR A 144 -3.84 -7.22 -10.51
N GLU A 145 -4.42 -6.44 -9.59
CA GLU A 145 -3.95 -5.09 -9.25
C GLU A 145 -2.57 -5.11 -8.61
N ILE A 146 -2.32 -6.06 -7.69
CA ILE A 146 -1.00 -6.24 -7.08
C ILE A 146 0.03 -6.67 -8.14
N ALA A 147 -0.29 -7.65 -8.98
CA ALA A 147 0.59 -8.08 -10.07
C ALA A 147 0.95 -6.92 -11.01
N ARG A 148 -0.04 -6.09 -11.35
CA ARG A 148 0.16 -4.88 -12.15
C ARG A 148 1.07 -3.86 -11.45
N ALA A 149 0.89 -3.63 -10.15
CA ALA A 149 1.76 -2.73 -9.39
C ALA A 149 3.21 -3.23 -9.35
N LEU A 150 3.42 -4.55 -9.29
CA LEU A 150 4.75 -5.17 -9.29
C LEU A 150 5.42 -5.20 -10.68
N ALA A 151 4.67 -4.95 -11.75
CA ALA A 151 5.24 -4.86 -13.09
C ALA A 151 6.32 -3.77 -13.20
N THR A 152 6.22 -2.70 -12.39
CA THR A 152 7.20 -1.60 -12.31
C THR A 152 8.43 -1.89 -11.45
N ASN A 153 8.57 -3.09 -10.86
CA ASN A 153 9.64 -3.46 -9.92
C ASN A 153 9.80 -2.47 -8.75
N PRO A 154 8.74 -2.17 -8.00
CA PRO A 154 8.82 -1.20 -6.91
C PRO A 154 9.76 -1.68 -5.80
N LYS A 155 10.37 -0.73 -5.09
CA LYS A 155 11.14 -0.97 -3.87
C LYS A 155 10.27 -0.89 -2.62
N PHE A 156 9.22 -0.08 -2.73
CA PHE A 156 8.19 0.12 -1.71
C PHE A 156 6.81 0.01 -2.37
N LEU A 157 5.90 -0.71 -1.74
CA LEU A 157 4.52 -0.84 -2.18
C LEU A 157 3.59 -0.33 -1.08
N LEU A 158 2.78 0.67 -1.40
CA LEU A 158 1.80 1.26 -0.50
C LEU A 158 0.43 0.70 -0.84
N LEU A 159 -0.22 0.05 0.12
CA LEU A 159 -1.52 -0.61 -0.01
C LEU A 159 -2.55 0.12 0.83
N ASP A 160 -3.48 0.80 0.18
CA ASP A 160 -4.57 1.51 0.86
C ASP A 160 -5.78 0.57 0.98
N GLU A 161 -6.10 0.17 2.21
CA GLU A 161 -7.17 -0.76 2.58
C GLU A 161 -7.23 -2.04 1.70
N PRO A 162 -6.16 -2.86 1.67
CA PRO A 162 -6.08 -4.00 0.79
C PRO A 162 -7.12 -5.10 1.07
N PHE A 163 -7.70 -5.13 2.27
CA PHE A 163 -8.68 -6.13 2.69
C PHE A 163 -10.13 -5.64 2.58
N ALA A 164 -10.36 -4.37 2.22
CA ALA A 164 -11.70 -3.79 2.14
C ALA A 164 -12.54 -4.47 1.05
N GLY A 165 -13.73 -4.93 1.43
CA GLY A 165 -14.68 -5.57 0.51
C GLY A 165 -14.21 -6.90 -0.08
N VAL A 166 -13.29 -7.59 0.58
CA VAL A 166 -12.75 -8.90 0.21
C VAL A 166 -13.32 -9.95 1.16
N ASP A 167 -13.67 -11.12 0.63
CA ASP A 167 -14.12 -12.24 1.44
C ASP A 167 -12.98 -12.81 2.31
N PRO A 168 -13.28 -13.46 3.47
CA PRO A 168 -12.26 -13.92 4.42
C PRO A 168 -11.22 -14.87 3.82
N ILE A 169 -11.61 -15.74 2.89
CA ILE A 169 -10.68 -16.69 2.24
C ILE A 169 -9.68 -15.92 1.36
N ALA A 170 -10.18 -14.94 0.60
CA ALA A 170 -9.33 -14.11 -0.23
C ALA A 170 -8.45 -13.15 0.60
N VAL A 171 -8.87 -12.75 1.82
CA VAL A 171 -8.01 -12.00 2.76
C VAL A 171 -6.77 -12.80 3.12
N GLU A 172 -6.89 -14.08 3.48
CA GLU A 172 -5.74 -14.95 3.76
C GLU A 172 -4.79 -15.09 2.56
N GLU A 173 -5.35 -15.18 1.34
CA GLU A 173 -4.52 -15.22 0.13
C GLU A 173 -3.74 -13.93 -0.07
N ILE A 174 -4.38 -12.76 0.14
CA ILE A 174 -3.73 -11.46 0.03
C ILE A 174 -2.66 -11.30 1.12
N GLN A 175 -2.90 -11.74 2.34
CA GLN A 175 -1.91 -11.76 3.43
C GLN A 175 -0.67 -12.58 3.06
N LYS A 176 -0.84 -13.76 2.47
CA LYS A 176 0.27 -14.61 1.97
C LYS A 176 1.06 -13.89 0.87
N ILE A 177 0.36 -13.22 -0.04
CA ILE A 177 0.99 -12.42 -1.09
C ILE A 177 1.83 -11.29 -0.48
N ILE A 178 1.27 -10.51 0.45
CA ILE A 178 1.98 -9.41 1.11
C ILE A 178 3.21 -9.92 1.86
N SER A 179 3.09 -11.02 2.57
CA SER A 179 4.21 -11.67 3.26
C SER A 179 5.29 -12.13 2.27
N HIS A 180 4.89 -12.62 1.09
CA HIS A 180 5.83 -12.99 0.03
C HIS A 180 6.59 -11.77 -0.53
N LEU A 181 5.96 -10.60 -0.61
CA LEU A 181 6.64 -9.37 -1.06
C LEU A 181 7.79 -8.96 -0.14
N LYS A 182 7.64 -9.18 1.16
CA LYS A 182 8.72 -8.99 2.14
C LYS A 182 9.94 -9.86 1.79
N ASN A 183 9.72 -11.13 1.44
CA ASN A 183 10.79 -12.05 1.04
C ASN A 183 11.47 -11.63 -0.26
N LYS A 184 10.80 -10.87 -1.11
CA LYS A 184 11.34 -10.23 -2.30
C LYS A 184 12.07 -8.91 -2.01
N ASN A 185 12.30 -8.59 -0.75
CA ASN A 185 12.94 -7.35 -0.31
C ASN A 185 12.16 -6.09 -0.75
N ILE A 186 10.82 -6.18 -0.80
CA ILE A 186 9.92 -5.04 -1.04
C ILE A 186 9.42 -4.56 0.32
N GLY A 187 9.57 -3.27 0.63
CA GLY A 187 8.95 -2.69 1.81
C GLY A 187 7.46 -2.45 1.55
N VAL A 188 6.59 -2.86 2.46
CA VAL A 188 5.14 -2.72 2.31
C VAL A 188 4.57 -1.83 3.41
N LEU A 189 3.86 -0.77 3.04
CA LEU A 189 3.08 0.06 3.96
C LEU A 189 1.60 -0.19 3.72
N ILE A 190 0.88 -0.54 4.79
CA ILE A 190 -0.54 -0.90 4.73
C ILE A 190 -1.35 0.05 5.59
N THR A 191 -2.43 0.63 5.04
CA THR A 191 -3.54 1.14 5.86
C THR A 191 -4.69 0.17 5.78
N ASP A 192 -5.36 -0.07 6.89
CA ASP A 192 -6.63 -0.79 6.87
C ASP A 192 -7.44 -0.41 8.12
N HIS A 193 -8.74 -0.63 8.07
CA HIS A 193 -9.64 -0.57 9.21
C HIS A 193 -9.76 -1.94 9.89
N ASN A 194 -9.42 -3.02 9.19
CA ASN A 194 -9.34 -4.36 9.76
C ASN A 194 -8.01 -4.54 10.52
N VAL A 195 -8.06 -4.17 11.79
CA VAL A 195 -6.88 -4.13 12.65
C VAL A 195 -6.26 -5.50 12.84
N GLN A 196 -7.08 -6.53 13.08
CA GLN A 196 -6.59 -7.89 13.38
C GLN A 196 -5.83 -8.46 12.18
N GLU A 197 -6.40 -8.35 10.98
CA GLU A 197 -5.79 -8.85 9.75
C GLU A 197 -4.49 -8.12 9.42
N THR A 198 -4.43 -6.82 9.71
CA THR A 198 -3.22 -6.03 9.48
C THR A 198 -2.13 -6.36 10.49
N LEU A 199 -2.47 -6.45 11.79
CA LEU A 199 -1.49 -6.79 12.84
C LEU A 199 -0.90 -8.19 12.64
N ALA A 200 -1.66 -9.14 12.10
CA ALA A 200 -1.20 -10.51 11.86
C ALA A 200 0.01 -10.60 10.90
N ILE A 201 0.18 -9.62 10.02
CA ILE A 201 1.22 -9.67 8.98
C ILE A 201 2.27 -8.55 9.08
N THR A 202 2.11 -7.59 9.99
CA THR A 202 3.02 -6.46 10.11
C THR A 202 4.18 -6.74 11.06
N ASP A 203 5.36 -6.24 10.73
CA ASP A 203 6.54 -6.27 11.63
C ASP A 203 6.49 -5.13 12.64
N ARG A 204 5.90 -4.02 12.24
CA ARG A 204 5.77 -2.79 13.03
C ARG A 204 4.52 -2.03 12.61
N THR A 205 3.91 -1.36 13.56
CA THR A 205 2.67 -0.62 13.31
C THR A 205 2.73 0.76 13.97
N TYR A 206 2.21 1.74 13.26
CA TYR A 206 1.92 3.08 13.76
C TYR A 206 0.42 3.20 14.00
N LEU A 207 0.04 3.66 15.17
CA LEU A 207 -1.34 4.04 15.48
C LEU A 207 -1.49 5.56 15.32
N MET A 208 -2.35 5.95 14.38
CA MET A 208 -2.64 7.35 14.11
C MET A 208 -3.99 7.75 14.70
N PHE A 209 -4.01 8.90 15.38
CA PHE A 209 -5.21 9.48 15.98
C PHE A 209 -5.16 11.00 15.82
N GLU A 210 -6.25 11.62 15.39
CA GLU A 210 -6.38 13.08 15.20
C GLU A 210 -5.18 13.72 14.48
N GLY A 211 -4.71 13.10 13.42
CA GLY A 211 -3.62 13.62 12.60
C GLY A 211 -2.21 13.38 13.13
N LYS A 212 -2.03 12.69 14.24
CA LYS A 212 -0.73 12.44 14.89
C LYS A 212 -0.47 10.95 15.09
N ILE A 213 0.80 10.57 15.16
CA ILE A 213 1.15 9.22 15.63
C ILE A 213 1.03 9.18 17.14
N LEU A 214 0.09 8.41 17.64
CA LEU A 214 -0.17 8.21 19.06
C LEU A 214 0.80 7.21 19.67
N ARG A 215 1.04 6.08 18.97
CA ARG A 215 1.93 4.99 19.38
C ARG A 215 2.57 4.35 18.16
N SER A 216 3.72 3.74 18.35
CA SER A 216 4.34 2.86 17.35
C SER A 216 5.08 1.74 18.05
N GLY A 217 5.12 0.56 17.41
CA GLY A 217 5.81 -0.60 17.98
C GLY A 217 5.47 -1.88 17.24
N LYS A 218 5.94 -3.00 17.80
CA LYS A 218 5.58 -4.33 17.33
C LYS A 218 4.12 -4.65 17.64
N PRO A 219 3.44 -5.45 16.78
CA PRO A 219 2.04 -5.82 16.98
C PRO A 219 1.74 -6.39 18.37
N GLU A 220 2.63 -7.26 18.89
CA GLU A 220 2.43 -7.92 20.21
C GLU A 220 2.49 -6.91 21.36
N THR A 221 3.21 -5.82 21.20
CA THR A 221 3.29 -4.76 22.22
C THR A 221 2.07 -3.87 22.14
N LEU A 222 1.66 -3.50 20.92
CA LEU A 222 0.52 -2.62 20.71
C LEU A 222 -0.81 -3.27 21.09
N SER A 223 -0.98 -4.56 20.85
CA SER A 223 -2.20 -5.30 21.24
C SER A 223 -2.46 -5.35 22.75
N LYS A 224 -1.42 -5.15 23.57
CA LYS A 224 -1.49 -5.11 25.03
C LYS A 224 -1.62 -3.69 25.60
N ASP A 225 -1.39 -2.67 24.79
CA ASP A 225 -1.50 -1.26 25.21
C ASP A 225 -2.97 -0.87 25.38
N GLU A 226 -3.36 -0.42 26.58
CA GLU A 226 -4.74 -0.09 26.92
C GLU A 226 -5.26 1.10 26.09
N VAL A 227 -4.41 2.09 25.82
CA VAL A 227 -4.74 3.25 24.96
C VAL A 227 -5.02 2.82 23.53
N VAL A 228 -4.21 1.87 23.02
CA VAL A 228 -4.39 1.27 21.69
C VAL A 228 -5.70 0.51 21.64
N ARG A 229 -5.99 -0.33 22.65
CA ARG A 229 -7.25 -1.10 22.72
C ARG A 229 -8.47 -0.19 22.73
N LEU A 230 -8.49 0.84 23.54
CA LEU A 230 -9.60 1.82 23.59
C LEU A 230 -9.76 2.55 22.26
N SER A 231 -8.66 2.97 21.64
CA SER A 231 -8.70 3.63 20.32
C SER A 231 -9.17 2.70 19.21
N LEU A 232 -8.95 1.38 19.35
CA LEU A 232 -9.33 0.37 18.38
C LEU A 232 -10.78 -0.14 18.59
N ILE A 233 -11.31 -0.12 19.82
CA ILE A 233 -12.71 -0.48 20.10
C ILE A 233 -13.66 0.50 19.38
N HIS A 234 -13.34 1.78 19.32
CA HIS A 234 -14.10 2.76 18.53
C HIS A 234 -14.00 2.57 17.00
N ILE A 235 -13.15 1.66 16.52
CA ILE A 235 -13.05 1.30 15.08
C ILE A 235 -14.01 0.16 14.73
N SER A 236 -14.41 -0.67 15.71
CA SER A 236 -15.23 -1.86 15.50
C SER A 236 -16.74 -1.64 15.77
N GLU A 237 -17.16 -0.45 16.16
CA GLU A 237 -18.58 -0.08 16.22
C GLU A 237 -19.01 0.58 14.90
N PRO A 238 -20.09 0.09 14.25
CA PRO A 238 -20.60 0.60 12.98
C PRO A 238 -21.17 2.01 13.07
#